data_e5c0e6e25540e9364e7415e870191170
#
_entry.id   e5c0e6e25540e9364e7415e870191170
#
_cell.length_a   1.000
_cell.length_b   1.000
_cell.length_c   1.000
_cell.angle_alpha   90.00
_cell.angle_beta   90.00
_cell.angle_gamma   90.00
#
_symmetry.space_group_name_H-M   'P 1'
#
loop_
_entity.id
_entity.type
_entity.pdbx_description
1 polymer ?
#
loop_
_entity_poly.entity_id
_entity_poly.type
_entity_poly.pdbx_seq_one_letter_code
_entity_poly.pdbx_strand_id
1 'polypeptide(L)'
;MSAIDEASLWDRLSNARKIPLNPTWLGEIFSPSLSDELRFAVAERLGMLAETCWPIIQTLIQQHGNCPELIHAAGLCHQPEAKDWLLRELNQSKDPDALLLNALSCWGADLTLSQFEHILQLPGQAQRLAGLNLLGFKSHQLQAIELLQLCEPALQDWRDPVVIACIRLLQRRDDILISNRLTTLVKAGSDAAAEAALRALGCMATIHSKLALKLLSTELTNQKRRTHAMRQFQQQY
;
A
#
# COMPACT_ATOMS: atom_id res chain seq x y z
N MET A 1 20.29 -33.53 15.51
CA MET A 1 20.43 -32.23 14.81
C MET A 1 21.04 -31.26 15.81
N SER A 2 22.21 -30.66 15.50
CA SER A 2 22.82 -29.62 16.34
C SER A 2 21.85 -28.43 16.42
N ALA A 3 21.67 -27.89 17.62
CA ALA A 3 20.89 -26.67 17.77
C ALA A 3 21.46 -25.60 16.84
N ILE A 4 20.59 -24.96 16.04
CA ILE A 4 21.02 -23.89 15.14
C ILE A 4 21.44 -22.71 16.03
N ASP A 5 22.69 -22.29 15.89
CA ASP A 5 23.20 -21.12 16.59
C ASP A 5 22.67 -19.85 15.91
N GLU A 6 21.50 -19.37 16.35
CA GLU A 6 20.86 -18.17 15.81
C GLU A 6 21.72 -16.91 15.93
N ALA A 7 22.57 -16.81 16.96
CA ALA A 7 23.47 -15.67 17.12
C ALA A 7 24.50 -15.61 15.98
N SER A 8 25.09 -16.75 15.61
CA SER A 8 25.99 -16.84 14.47
C SER A 8 25.31 -16.52 13.14
N LEU A 9 24.03 -16.91 12.97
CA LEU A 9 23.25 -16.54 11.79
C LEU A 9 22.98 -15.04 11.72
N TRP A 10 22.62 -14.41 12.83
CA TRP A 10 22.44 -12.95 12.89
C TRP A 10 23.72 -12.20 12.55
N ASP A 11 24.86 -12.63 13.08
CA ASP A 11 26.15 -12.02 12.75
C ASP A 11 26.45 -12.13 11.25
N ARG A 12 26.19 -13.28 10.66
CA ARG A 12 26.39 -13.52 9.23
C ARG A 12 25.49 -12.64 8.36
N LEU A 13 24.20 -12.54 8.70
CA LEU A 13 23.24 -11.66 7.99
C LEU A 13 23.61 -10.17 8.13
N SER A 14 24.06 -9.76 9.30
CA SER A 14 24.48 -8.36 9.58
C SER A 14 25.72 -7.96 8.78
N ASN A 15 26.62 -8.91 8.52
CA ASN A 15 27.83 -8.70 7.75
C ASN A 15 27.62 -8.83 6.22
N ALA A 16 26.40 -8.93 5.72
CA ALA A 16 26.05 -9.10 4.30
C ALA A 16 26.64 -8.03 3.37
N ARG A 17 26.84 -6.80 3.88
CA ARG A 17 27.49 -5.73 3.12
C ARG A 17 28.97 -5.97 2.83
N LYS A 18 29.66 -6.68 3.72
CA LYS A 18 31.11 -7.00 3.61
C LYS A 18 31.35 -8.32 2.91
N ILE A 19 30.48 -9.29 3.19
CA ILE A 19 30.57 -10.65 2.69
C ILE A 19 29.23 -10.99 2.03
N PRO A 20 29.15 -11.05 0.69
CA PRO A 20 27.92 -11.37 -0.02
C PRO A 20 27.31 -12.68 0.47
N LEU A 21 25.99 -12.70 0.57
CA LEU A 21 25.25 -13.91 0.97
C LEU A 21 25.04 -14.80 -0.25
N ASN A 22 25.19 -16.11 -0.03
CA ASN A 22 24.89 -17.11 -1.04
C ASN A 22 23.40 -17.47 -0.98
N PRO A 23 22.65 -17.37 -2.09
CA PRO A 23 21.22 -17.70 -2.12
C PRO A 23 20.92 -19.13 -1.69
N THR A 24 21.74 -20.10 -2.12
CA THR A 24 21.58 -21.51 -1.76
C THR A 24 21.73 -21.70 -0.26
N TRP A 25 22.75 -21.08 0.35
CA TRP A 25 22.93 -21.12 1.81
C TRP A 25 21.74 -20.52 2.55
N LEU A 26 21.17 -19.39 2.07
CA LEU A 26 19.96 -18.80 2.67
C LEU A 26 18.77 -19.76 2.60
N GLY A 27 18.61 -20.46 1.48
CA GLY A 27 17.58 -21.50 1.34
C GLY A 27 17.78 -22.69 2.30
N GLU A 28 19.02 -23.13 2.48
CA GLU A 28 19.37 -24.26 3.36
C GLU A 28 19.14 -23.95 4.84
N ILE A 29 19.37 -22.70 5.27
CA ILE A 29 19.17 -22.31 6.67
C ILE A 29 17.71 -21.94 6.99
N PHE A 30 16.88 -21.64 5.98
CA PHE A 30 15.48 -21.33 6.22
C PHE A 30 14.77 -22.55 6.81
N SER A 31 14.25 -22.40 8.02
CA SER A 31 13.60 -23.48 8.75
C SER A 31 12.50 -22.96 9.66
N PRO A 32 11.37 -23.67 9.76
CA PRO A 32 10.32 -23.36 10.75
C PRO A 32 10.78 -23.40 12.20
N SER A 33 11.95 -24.01 12.48
CA SER A 33 12.53 -24.07 13.83
C SER A 33 13.29 -22.82 14.26
N LEU A 34 13.53 -21.86 13.33
CA LEU A 34 14.11 -20.56 13.66
C LEU A 34 13.07 -19.67 14.34
N SER A 35 13.54 -18.68 15.10
CA SER A 35 12.68 -17.61 15.60
C SER A 35 12.01 -16.85 14.44
N ASP A 36 10.81 -16.28 14.69
CA ASP A 36 10.04 -15.57 13.67
C ASP A 36 10.85 -14.44 13.05
N GLU A 37 11.55 -13.68 13.87
CA GLU A 37 12.40 -12.56 13.44
C GLU A 37 13.54 -13.03 12.52
N LEU A 38 14.17 -14.14 12.84
CA LEU A 38 15.28 -14.65 12.03
C LEU A 38 14.76 -15.25 10.72
N ARG A 39 13.61 -15.94 10.74
CA ARG A 39 12.95 -16.40 9.50
C ARG A 39 12.64 -15.24 8.55
N PHE A 40 12.05 -14.16 9.08
CA PHE A 40 11.80 -12.96 8.28
C PHE A 40 13.08 -12.35 7.73
N ALA A 41 14.13 -12.24 8.55
CA ALA A 41 15.42 -11.69 8.11
C ALA A 41 16.06 -12.54 7.00
N VAL A 42 16.02 -13.87 7.12
CA VAL A 42 16.55 -14.81 6.10
C VAL A 42 15.74 -14.66 4.80
N ALA A 43 14.41 -14.66 4.88
CA ALA A 43 13.52 -14.52 3.74
C ALA A 43 13.67 -13.16 3.05
N GLU A 44 13.77 -12.07 3.81
CA GLU A 44 14.05 -10.73 3.30
C GLU A 44 15.36 -10.69 2.52
N ARG A 45 16.44 -11.22 3.10
CA ARG A 45 17.75 -11.28 2.41
C ARG A 45 17.69 -12.13 1.15
N LEU A 46 16.98 -13.25 1.18
CA LEU A 46 16.76 -14.08 0.01
C LEU A 46 16.01 -13.31 -1.09
N GLY A 47 14.89 -12.65 -0.76
CA GLY A 47 14.13 -11.85 -1.72
C GLY A 47 14.93 -10.69 -2.32
N MET A 48 15.77 -10.03 -1.53
CA MET A 48 16.62 -8.91 -1.99
C MET A 48 17.74 -9.32 -2.96
N LEU A 49 18.07 -10.60 -3.08
CA LEU A 49 19.06 -11.11 -4.07
C LEU A 49 18.47 -11.26 -5.50
N ALA A 50 17.23 -10.89 -5.67
CA ALA A 50 16.51 -10.72 -6.95
C ALA A 50 16.63 -11.89 -7.94
N GLU A 51 17.40 -11.74 -9.02
CA GLU A 51 17.38 -12.61 -10.19
C GLU A 51 17.66 -14.12 -9.92
N THR A 52 18.39 -14.44 -8.86
CA THR A 52 18.81 -15.83 -8.58
C THR A 52 17.94 -16.55 -7.56
N CYS A 53 16.96 -15.85 -6.95
CA CYS A 53 16.30 -16.33 -5.74
C CYS A 53 14.96 -16.98 -5.96
N TRP A 54 14.26 -16.63 -7.04
CA TRP A 54 12.93 -17.16 -7.24
C TRP A 54 12.84 -18.70 -7.22
N PRO A 55 13.72 -19.45 -7.90
CA PRO A 55 13.69 -20.92 -7.85
C PRO A 55 13.85 -21.47 -6.43
N ILE A 56 14.67 -20.79 -5.60
CA ILE A 56 14.88 -21.20 -4.20
C ILE A 56 13.65 -20.90 -3.37
N ILE A 57 13.10 -19.67 -3.48
CA ILE A 57 11.86 -19.27 -2.81
C ILE A 57 10.71 -20.22 -3.20
N GLN A 58 10.59 -20.55 -4.47
CA GLN A 58 9.57 -21.49 -4.96
C GLN A 58 9.74 -22.90 -4.34
N THR A 59 10.97 -23.37 -4.22
CA THR A 59 11.26 -24.65 -3.55
C THR A 59 10.87 -24.59 -2.07
N LEU A 60 11.20 -23.50 -1.38
CA LEU A 60 10.81 -23.30 0.03
C LEU A 60 9.29 -23.23 0.20
N ILE A 61 8.57 -22.56 -0.71
CA ILE A 61 7.11 -22.55 -0.72
C ILE A 61 6.54 -23.97 -0.86
N GLN A 62 7.10 -24.78 -1.74
CA GLN A 62 6.68 -26.18 -1.88
C GLN A 62 6.94 -27.02 -0.63
N GLN A 63 8.01 -26.74 0.12
CA GLN A 63 8.38 -27.45 1.34
C GLN A 63 7.63 -26.99 2.59
N HIS A 64 7.37 -25.68 2.71
CA HIS A 64 6.87 -25.06 3.95
C HIS A 64 5.49 -24.40 3.79
N GLY A 65 4.95 -24.38 2.56
CA GLY A 65 3.69 -23.71 2.26
C GLY A 65 3.83 -22.20 2.09
N ASN A 66 2.69 -21.53 1.92
CA ASN A 66 2.60 -20.09 1.72
C ASN A 66 2.75 -19.33 3.05
N CYS A 67 3.89 -19.48 3.72
CA CYS A 67 4.13 -18.76 4.97
C CYS A 67 4.41 -17.25 4.70
N PRO A 68 4.12 -16.39 5.69
CA PRO A 68 4.27 -14.94 5.57
C PRO A 68 5.64 -14.48 5.08
N GLU A 69 6.69 -15.11 5.56
CA GLU A 69 8.07 -14.77 5.23
C GLU A 69 8.38 -15.02 3.75
N LEU A 70 7.89 -16.13 3.19
CA LEU A 70 8.10 -16.48 1.79
C LEU A 70 7.24 -15.65 0.83
N ILE A 71 6.02 -15.28 1.24
CA ILE A 71 5.19 -14.30 0.50
C ILE A 71 5.93 -12.96 0.42
N HIS A 72 6.49 -12.50 1.55
CA HIS A 72 7.29 -11.28 1.59
C HIS A 72 8.52 -11.36 0.68
N ALA A 73 9.28 -12.46 0.73
CA ALA A 73 10.43 -12.71 -0.13
C ALA A 73 10.05 -12.71 -1.61
N ALA A 74 8.93 -13.33 -1.98
CA ALA A 74 8.40 -13.31 -3.35
C ALA A 74 8.11 -11.89 -3.83
N GLY A 75 7.57 -11.03 -2.96
CA GLY A 75 7.36 -9.61 -3.27
C GLY A 75 8.65 -8.84 -3.51
N LEU A 76 9.70 -9.14 -2.75
CA LEU A 76 10.99 -8.45 -2.84
C LEU A 76 11.85 -8.89 -4.02
N CYS A 77 11.69 -10.10 -4.54
CA CYS A 77 12.58 -10.61 -5.58
C CYS A 77 12.32 -10.00 -6.98
N HIS A 78 11.23 -9.29 -7.18
CA HIS A 78 10.89 -8.56 -8.41
C HIS A 78 10.99 -9.38 -9.72
N GLN A 79 10.77 -10.70 -9.64
CA GLN A 79 10.80 -11.56 -10.82
C GLN A 79 9.40 -11.74 -11.41
N PRO A 80 9.27 -11.81 -12.75
CA PRO A 80 7.97 -12.00 -13.41
C PRO A 80 7.23 -13.25 -12.92
N GLU A 81 7.96 -14.34 -12.71
CA GLU A 81 7.39 -15.61 -12.23
C GLU A 81 6.88 -15.51 -10.79
N ALA A 82 7.55 -14.72 -9.93
CA ALA A 82 7.09 -14.43 -8.58
C ALA A 82 5.81 -13.59 -8.61
N LYS A 83 5.76 -12.57 -9.49
CA LYS A 83 4.53 -11.80 -9.75
C LYS A 83 3.38 -12.72 -10.14
N ASP A 84 3.60 -13.59 -11.13
CA ASP A 84 2.56 -14.50 -11.62
C ASP A 84 2.08 -15.45 -10.51
N TRP A 85 2.97 -15.87 -9.64
CA TRP A 85 2.60 -16.66 -8.46
C TRP A 85 1.76 -15.84 -7.48
N LEU A 86 2.20 -14.63 -7.10
CA LEU A 86 1.46 -13.74 -6.19
C LEU A 86 0.06 -13.38 -6.74
N LEU A 87 -0.07 -13.15 -8.05
CA LEU A 87 -1.36 -12.90 -8.70
C LEU A 87 -2.27 -14.13 -8.68
N ARG A 88 -1.71 -15.34 -8.81
CA ARG A 88 -2.50 -16.57 -8.64
C ARG A 88 -3.02 -16.72 -7.22
N GLU A 89 -2.17 -16.49 -6.22
CA GLU A 89 -2.57 -16.51 -4.81
C GLU A 89 -3.68 -15.48 -4.52
N LEU A 90 -3.56 -14.27 -5.06
CA LEU A 90 -4.58 -13.24 -4.95
C LEU A 90 -5.92 -13.71 -5.56
N ASN A 91 -5.89 -14.30 -6.76
CA ASN A 91 -7.11 -14.74 -7.45
C ASN A 91 -7.78 -15.97 -6.80
N GLN A 92 -7.02 -16.78 -6.05
CA GLN A 92 -7.55 -17.94 -5.34
C GLN A 92 -8.11 -17.58 -3.96
N SER A 93 -7.67 -16.46 -3.39
CA SER A 93 -8.11 -16.02 -2.07
C SER A 93 -9.37 -15.16 -2.17
N LYS A 94 -10.42 -15.55 -1.43
CA LYS A 94 -11.61 -14.71 -1.25
C LYS A 94 -11.36 -13.56 -0.27
N ASP A 95 -10.42 -13.73 0.64
CA ASP A 95 -10.05 -12.77 1.68
C ASP A 95 -8.52 -12.70 1.76
N PRO A 96 -7.85 -12.09 0.75
CA PRO A 96 -6.40 -11.97 0.73
C PRO A 96 -5.94 -11.10 1.90
N ASP A 97 -4.93 -11.55 2.63
CA ASP A 97 -4.38 -10.78 3.72
C ASP A 97 -3.58 -9.55 3.24
N ALA A 98 -3.31 -8.62 4.16
CA ALA A 98 -2.60 -7.40 3.85
C ALA A 98 -1.13 -7.66 3.44
N LEU A 99 -0.55 -8.77 3.87
CA LEU A 99 0.83 -9.13 3.53
C LEU A 99 0.95 -9.53 2.07
N LEU A 100 0.03 -10.35 1.56
CA LEU A 100 -0.03 -10.71 0.13
C LEU A 100 -0.24 -9.45 -0.74
N LEU A 101 -1.14 -8.56 -0.32
CA LEU A 101 -1.39 -7.29 -1.02
C LEU A 101 -0.13 -6.39 -1.01
N ASN A 102 0.58 -6.31 0.11
CA ASN A 102 1.83 -5.56 0.21
C ASN A 102 2.96 -6.19 -0.63
N ALA A 103 3.02 -7.52 -0.73
CA ALA A 103 3.98 -8.20 -1.59
C ALA A 103 3.77 -7.87 -3.08
N LEU A 104 2.53 -7.56 -3.48
CA LEU A 104 2.18 -7.11 -4.83
C LEU A 104 2.45 -5.62 -5.08
N SER A 105 2.94 -4.84 -4.11
CA SER A 105 2.98 -3.37 -4.19
C SER A 105 3.59 -2.84 -5.49
N CYS A 106 4.70 -3.38 -5.97
CA CYS A 106 5.36 -2.92 -7.19
C CYS A 106 4.58 -3.23 -8.48
N TRP A 107 3.64 -4.15 -8.44
CA TRP A 107 2.83 -4.59 -9.58
C TRP A 107 1.39 -4.12 -9.53
N GLY A 108 1.09 -3.14 -8.70
CA GLY A 108 -0.27 -2.57 -8.63
C GLY A 108 -0.81 -2.10 -9.97
N ALA A 109 0.05 -1.64 -10.90
CA ALA A 109 -0.35 -1.25 -12.24
C ALA A 109 -0.90 -2.41 -13.09
N ASP A 110 -0.51 -3.64 -12.79
CA ASP A 110 -0.92 -4.85 -13.53
C ASP A 110 -2.26 -5.42 -13.06
N LEU A 111 -2.76 -4.99 -11.88
CA LEU A 111 -4.04 -5.45 -11.37
C LEU A 111 -5.20 -4.93 -12.23
N THR A 112 -6.25 -5.74 -12.35
CA THR A 112 -7.49 -5.38 -13.02
C THR A 112 -8.38 -4.49 -12.15
N LEU A 113 -9.33 -3.77 -12.75
CA LEU A 113 -10.30 -2.96 -12.01
C LEU A 113 -11.13 -3.81 -11.06
N SER A 114 -11.55 -4.99 -11.48
CA SER A 114 -12.33 -5.92 -10.65
C SER A 114 -11.57 -6.42 -9.43
N GLN A 115 -10.25 -6.60 -9.53
CA GLN A 115 -9.43 -6.92 -8.36
C GLN A 115 -9.38 -5.76 -7.37
N PHE A 116 -9.26 -4.50 -7.84
CA PHE A 116 -9.34 -3.33 -6.97
C PHE A 116 -10.71 -3.17 -6.32
N GLU A 117 -11.81 -3.36 -7.07
CA GLU A 117 -13.17 -3.35 -6.54
C GLU A 117 -13.31 -4.34 -5.38
N HIS A 118 -12.81 -5.57 -5.56
CA HIS A 118 -12.81 -6.58 -4.51
C HIS A 118 -11.96 -6.18 -3.30
N ILE A 119 -10.69 -5.81 -3.50
CA ILE A 119 -9.74 -5.46 -2.43
C ILE A 119 -10.24 -4.29 -1.59
N LEU A 120 -10.77 -3.23 -2.22
CA LEU A 120 -11.22 -2.03 -1.52
C LEU A 120 -12.54 -2.24 -0.76
N GLN A 121 -13.24 -3.35 -0.96
CA GLN A 121 -14.43 -3.75 -0.21
C GLN A 121 -14.13 -4.73 0.94
N LEU A 122 -12.89 -5.24 1.04
CA LEU A 122 -12.50 -6.16 2.11
C LEU A 122 -12.76 -5.55 3.51
N PRO A 123 -13.09 -6.37 4.52
CA PRO A 123 -13.49 -5.86 5.83
C PRO A 123 -12.32 -5.27 6.62
N GLY A 124 -11.10 -5.74 6.41
CA GLY A 124 -9.90 -5.37 7.16
C GLY A 124 -9.35 -3.98 6.80
N GLN A 125 -9.00 -3.19 7.81
CA GLN A 125 -8.35 -1.89 7.61
C GLN A 125 -7.01 -2.02 6.88
N ALA A 126 -6.16 -2.98 7.31
CA ALA A 126 -4.85 -3.21 6.73
C ALA A 126 -4.96 -3.60 5.25
N GLN A 127 -5.95 -4.44 4.90
CA GLN A 127 -6.23 -4.85 3.53
C GLN A 127 -6.62 -3.66 2.65
N ARG A 128 -7.54 -2.80 3.10
CA ARG A 128 -7.96 -1.59 2.37
C ARG A 128 -6.81 -0.60 2.19
N LEU A 129 -5.97 -0.41 3.21
CA LEU A 129 -4.79 0.44 3.11
C LEU A 129 -3.78 -0.11 2.10
N ALA A 130 -3.52 -1.42 2.10
CA ALA A 130 -2.68 -2.08 1.11
C ALA A 130 -3.28 -1.94 -0.30
N GLY A 131 -4.59 -2.13 -0.45
CA GLY A 131 -5.31 -1.92 -1.72
C GLY A 131 -5.21 -0.50 -2.27
N LEU A 132 -5.31 0.51 -1.40
CA LEU A 132 -5.11 1.92 -1.79
C LEU A 132 -3.67 2.19 -2.22
N ASN A 133 -2.68 1.58 -1.57
CA ASN A 133 -1.27 1.66 -2.00
C ASN A 133 -1.08 1.05 -3.39
N LEU A 134 -1.64 -0.14 -3.64
CA LEU A 134 -1.64 -0.79 -4.95
C LEU A 134 -2.30 0.07 -6.02
N LEU A 135 -3.47 0.65 -5.72
CA LEU A 135 -4.20 1.54 -6.63
C LEU A 135 -3.37 2.80 -6.96
N GLY A 136 -2.48 3.23 -6.05
CA GLY A 136 -1.56 4.33 -6.29
C GLY A 136 -0.68 4.13 -7.52
N PHE A 137 -0.24 2.90 -7.81
CA PHE A 137 0.57 2.57 -8.99
C PHE A 137 -0.24 2.58 -10.29
N LYS A 138 -1.56 2.30 -10.21
CA LYS A 138 -2.44 2.31 -11.38
C LYS A 138 -3.15 3.64 -11.60
N SER A 139 -3.27 4.46 -10.58
CA SER A 139 -4.13 5.66 -10.58
C SER A 139 -3.88 6.61 -11.77
N HIS A 140 -2.63 6.73 -12.24
CA HIS A 140 -2.26 7.57 -13.38
C HIS A 140 -2.79 7.08 -14.73
N GLN A 141 -3.16 5.81 -14.84
CA GLN A 141 -3.72 5.19 -16.05
C GLN A 141 -5.24 5.34 -16.14
N LEU A 142 -5.91 5.69 -15.04
CA LEU A 142 -7.36 5.76 -14.94
C LEU A 142 -7.88 7.16 -15.25
N GLN A 143 -9.10 7.24 -15.79
CA GLN A 143 -9.84 8.50 -15.81
C GLN A 143 -10.25 8.88 -14.39
N ALA A 144 -10.43 10.19 -14.14
CA ALA A 144 -10.80 10.68 -12.80
C ALA A 144 -12.10 10.05 -12.28
N ILE A 145 -13.07 9.83 -13.15
CA ILE A 145 -14.36 9.20 -12.80
C ILE A 145 -14.17 7.74 -12.38
N GLU A 146 -13.36 6.97 -13.10
CA GLU A 146 -13.07 5.57 -12.77
C GLU A 146 -12.34 5.47 -11.43
N LEU A 147 -11.34 6.34 -11.22
CA LEU A 147 -10.60 6.38 -9.97
C LEU A 147 -11.52 6.73 -8.79
N LEU A 148 -12.44 7.69 -8.95
CA LEU A 148 -13.41 8.04 -7.92
C LEU A 148 -14.37 6.89 -7.63
N GLN A 149 -14.86 6.18 -8.64
CA GLN A 149 -15.73 5.03 -8.46
C GLN A 149 -15.05 3.92 -7.64
N LEU A 150 -13.79 3.61 -7.94
CA LEU A 150 -13.00 2.64 -7.17
C LEU A 150 -12.75 3.12 -5.72
N CYS A 151 -12.54 4.41 -5.53
CA CYS A 151 -12.25 5.00 -4.22
C CYS A 151 -13.50 5.16 -3.33
N GLU A 152 -14.70 5.13 -3.88
CA GLU A 152 -15.93 5.45 -3.13
C GLU A 152 -16.13 4.58 -1.88
N PRO A 153 -15.91 3.22 -1.90
CA PRO A 153 -16.00 2.41 -0.68
C PRO A 153 -15.02 2.83 0.42
N ALA A 154 -13.83 3.30 0.03
CA ALA A 154 -12.83 3.79 0.98
C ALA A 154 -13.14 5.20 1.50
N LEU A 155 -13.76 6.07 0.68
CA LEU A 155 -14.20 7.41 1.10
C LEU A 155 -15.42 7.38 2.03
N GLN A 156 -16.18 6.28 2.02
CA GLN A 156 -17.31 6.02 2.92
C GLN A 156 -16.95 5.15 4.11
N ASP A 157 -15.69 4.77 4.26
CA ASP A 157 -15.26 3.96 5.40
C ASP A 157 -15.43 4.74 6.72
N TRP A 158 -15.90 4.04 7.76
CA TRP A 158 -16.04 4.62 9.10
C TRP A 158 -14.67 4.85 9.79
N ARG A 159 -13.60 4.26 9.27
CA ARG A 159 -12.23 4.34 9.80
C ARG A 159 -11.46 5.48 9.14
N ASP A 160 -11.20 6.54 9.87
CA ASP A 160 -10.46 7.71 9.38
C ASP A 160 -9.13 7.37 8.67
N PRO A 161 -8.29 6.41 9.10
CA PRO A 161 -7.05 6.08 8.38
C PRO A 161 -7.28 5.66 6.93
N VAL A 162 -8.36 4.92 6.63
CA VAL A 162 -8.71 4.49 5.27
C VAL A 162 -9.15 5.69 4.43
N VAL A 163 -10.03 6.53 4.97
CA VAL A 163 -10.50 7.76 4.29
C VAL A 163 -9.32 8.68 4.00
N ILE A 164 -8.44 8.91 4.97
CA ILE A 164 -7.27 9.77 4.82
C ILE A 164 -6.30 9.22 3.76
N ALA A 165 -6.05 7.91 3.74
CA ALA A 165 -5.21 7.29 2.73
C ALA A 165 -5.80 7.47 1.32
N CYS A 166 -7.11 7.31 1.18
CA CYS A 166 -7.82 7.54 -0.07
C CYS A 166 -7.74 9.02 -0.51
N ILE A 167 -7.94 9.98 0.39
CA ILE A 167 -7.76 11.42 0.10
C ILE A 167 -6.34 11.71 -0.40
N ARG A 168 -5.31 11.13 0.22
CA ARG A 168 -3.91 11.27 -0.21
C ARG A 168 -3.63 10.69 -1.59
N LEU A 169 -4.35 9.64 -1.98
CA LEU A 169 -4.28 9.11 -3.33
C LEU A 169 -4.90 10.09 -4.33
N LEU A 170 -6.10 10.57 -4.05
CA LEU A 170 -6.86 11.47 -4.92
C LEU A 170 -6.20 12.85 -5.10
N GLN A 171 -5.53 13.39 -4.07
CA GLN A 171 -4.85 14.69 -4.16
C GLN A 171 -3.75 14.78 -5.24
N ARG A 172 -3.30 13.63 -5.76
CA ARG A 172 -2.29 13.56 -6.84
C ARG A 172 -2.87 13.84 -8.23
N ARG A 173 -4.20 14.06 -8.33
CA ARG A 173 -4.90 14.25 -9.60
C ARG A 173 -5.55 15.64 -9.64
N ASP A 174 -5.14 16.43 -10.62
CA ASP A 174 -5.80 17.71 -10.91
C ASP A 174 -7.04 17.46 -11.76
N ASP A 175 -8.20 17.37 -11.09
CA ASP A 175 -9.48 17.15 -11.74
C ASP A 175 -10.61 17.79 -10.93
N ILE A 176 -11.58 18.38 -11.64
CA ILE A 176 -12.72 19.06 -11.02
C ILE A 176 -13.62 18.10 -10.23
N LEU A 177 -13.79 16.85 -10.71
CA LEU A 177 -14.60 15.84 -10.01
C LEU A 177 -13.98 15.49 -8.68
N ILE A 178 -12.65 15.35 -8.65
CA ILE A 178 -11.89 15.07 -7.42
C ILE A 178 -11.99 16.27 -6.46
N SER A 179 -11.78 17.49 -6.95
CA SER A 179 -11.92 18.71 -6.12
C SER A 179 -13.33 18.84 -5.53
N ASN A 180 -14.37 18.54 -6.30
CA ASN A 180 -15.75 18.53 -5.83
C ASN A 180 -15.98 17.43 -4.77
N ARG A 181 -15.44 16.23 -4.97
CA ARG A 181 -15.58 15.13 -3.98
C ARG A 181 -14.88 15.45 -2.67
N LEU A 182 -13.67 16.05 -2.73
CA LEU A 182 -12.96 16.52 -1.55
C LEU A 182 -13.74 17.64 -0.84
N THR A 183 -14.35 18.55 -1.58
CA THR A 183 -15.23 19.60 -1.04
C THR A 183 -16.42 19.01 -0.27
N THR A 184 -17.02 17.93 -0.78
CA THR A 184 -18.10 17.22 -0.08
C THR A 184 -17.61 16.62 1.24
N LEU A 185 -16.39 16.03 1.27
CA LEU A 185 -15.79 15.51 2.50
C LEU A 185 -15.50 16.62 3.54
N VAL A 186 -15.10 17.81 3.09
CA VAL A 186 -14.94 18.96 3.99
C VAL A 186 -16.28 19.35 4.65
N LYS A 187 -17.38 19.30 3.90
CA LYS A 187 -18.72 19.67 4.40
C LYS A 187 -19.31 18.61 5.33
N ALA A 188 -19.23 17.34 4.97
CA ALA A 188 -20.00 16.26 5.57
C ALA A 188 -19.17 15.12 6.21
N GLY A 189 -17.84 15.09 6.03
CA GLY A 189 -16.99 14.07 6.61
C GLY A 189 -16.71 14.26 8.11
N SER A 190 -16.04 13.25 8.73
CA SER A 190 -15.48 13.37 10.07
C SER A 190 -14.53 14.58 10.17
N ASP A 191 -14.19 15.01 11.37
CA ASP A 191 -13.24 16.12 11.52
C ASP A 191 -11.86 15.78 10.94
N ALA A 192 -11.42 14.53 11.09
CA ALA A 192 -10.15 14.07 10.53
C ALA A 192 -10.18 14.01 8.98
N ALA A 193 -11.26 13.49 8.41
CA ALA A 193 -11.46 13.47 6.96
C ALA A 193 -11.56 14.89 6.36
N ALA A 194 -12.30 15.77 7.02
CA ALA A 194 -12.45 17.15 6.59
C ALA A 194 -11.12 17.92 6.63
N GLU A 195 -10.33 17.73 7.67
CA GLU A 195 -8.99 18.30 7.78
C GLU A 195 -8.04 17.77 6.70
N ALA A 196 -8.05 16.47 6.46
CA ALA A 196 -7.25 15.85 5.41
C ALA A 196 -7.66 16.35 4.01
N ALA A 197 -8.97 16.49 3.74
CA ALA A 197 -9.48 17.01 2.47
C ALA A 197 -9.12 18.48 2.25
N LEU A 198 -9.16 19.33 3.29
CA LEU A 198 -8.70 20.71 3.22
C LEU A 198 -7.22 20.82 2.89
N ARG A 199 -6.37 20.00 3.53
CA ARG A 199 -4.94 19.93 3.21
C ARG A 199 -4.72 19.46 1.78
N ALA A 200 -5.46 18.45 1.34
CA ALA A 200 -5.36 17.92 -0.02
C ALA A 200 -5.69 19.00 -1.06
N LEU A 201 -6.80 19.73 -0.90
CA LEU A 201 -7.15 20.86 -1.75
C LEU A 201 -6.07 21.95 -1.73
N GLY A 202 -5.45 22.20 -0.56
CA GLY A 202 -4.31 23.11 -0.43
C GLY A 202 -3.10 22.66 -1.23
N CYS A 203 -2.76 21.37 -1.15
CA CYS A 203 -1.60 20.80 -1.85
C CYS A 203 -1.78 20.70 -3.37
N MET A 204 -3.01 20.53 -3.87
CA MET A 204 -3.28 20.46 -5.31
C MET A 204 -2.92 21.77 -6.02
N ALA A 205 -3.16 22.92 -5.39
CA ALA A 205 -2.82 24.27 -5.88
C ALA A 205 -3.29 24.58 -7.32
N THR A 206 -4.39 23.96 -7.75
CA THR A 206 -4.98 24.10 -9.08
C THR A 206 -6.08 25.17 -9.10
N ILE A 207 -6.54 25.55 -10.29
CA ILE A 207 -7.67 26.51 -10.41
C ILE A 207 -8.92 25.96 -9.69
N HIS A 208 -9.21 24.67 -9.85
CA HIS A 208 -10.38 24.03 -9.24
C HIS A 208 -10.27 23.98 -7.71
N SER A 209 -9.12 23.59 -7.18
CA SER A 209 -8.90 23.54 -5.73
C SER A 209 -8.90 24.93 -5.10
N LYS A 210 -8.35 25.94 -5.77
CA LYS A 210 -8.39 27.35 -5.31
C LYS A 210 -9.81 27.87 -5.21
N LEU A 211 -10.63 27.65 -6.25
CA LEU A 211 -12.04 28.02 -6.23
C LEU A 211 -12.81 27.31 -5.11
N ALA A 212 -12.59 26.01 -4.94
CA ALA A 212 -13.18 25.23 -3.87
C ALA A 212 -12.81 25.80 -2.48
N LEU A 213 -11.53 26.06 -2.23
CA LEU A 213 -11.07 26.64 -0.96
C LEU A 213 -11.64 28.04 -0.72
N LYS A 214 -11.75 28.89 -1.76
CA LYS A 214 -12.38 30.21 -1.66
C LYS A 214 -13.82 30.09 -1.22
N LEU A 215 -14.63 29.25 -1.86
CA LEU A 215 -16.03 29.02 -1.51
C LEU A 215 -16.16 28.44 -0.08
N LEU A 216 -15.37 27.44 0.26
CA LEU A 216 -15.36 26.86 1.60
C LEU A 216 -15.01 27.87 2.69
N SER A 217 -14.09 28.81 2.41
CA SER A 217 -13.69 29.85 3.37
C SER A 217 -14.79 30.88 3.66
N THR A 218 -15.82 30.99 2.81
CA THR A 218 -16.94 31.90 2.97
C THR A 218 -18.25 31.23 3.41
N GLU A 219 -18.51 30.02 2.90
CA GLU A 219 -19.81 29.35 3.05
C GLU A 219 -19.89 28.35 4.23
N LEU A 220 -18.77 27.85 4.74
CA LEU A 220 -18.81 26.88 5.83
C LEU A 220 -19.37 27.50 7.12
N THR A 221 -20.37 26.83 7.69
CA THR A 221 -20.93 27.19 9.00
C THR A 221 -20.00 26.82 10.15
N ASN A 222 -19.25 25.72 10.02
CA ASN A 222 -18.25 25.30 11.00
C ASN A 222 -17.04 26.24 10.98
N GLN A 223 -16.90 27.05 12.03
CA GLN A 223 -15.86 28.08 12.14
C GLN A 223 -14.44 27.51 12.03
N LYS A 224 -14.17 26.34 12.65
CA LYS A 224 -12.85 25.70 12.62
C LYS A 224 -12.47 25.30 11.18
N ARG A 225 -13.39 24.62 10.48
CA ARG A 225 -13.18 24.20 9.08
C ARG A 225 -13.04 25.43 8.16
N ARG A 226 -13.85 26.47 8.38
CA ARG A 226 -13.79 27.72 7.63
C ARG A 226 -12.44 28.42 7.78
N THR A 227 -11.93 28.56 9.01
CA THR A 227 -10.61 29.15 9.29
C THR A 227 -9.49 28.34 8.62
N HIS A 228 -9.60 27.00 8.66
CA HIS A 228 -8.62 26.15 8.00
C HIS A 228 -8.67 26.31 6.47
N ALA A 229 -9.86 26.36 5.85
CA ALA A 229 -10.03 26.62 4.42
C ALA A 229 -9.40 27.95 4.01
N MET A 230 -9.63 29.03 4.79
CA MET A 230 -9.03 30.34 4.59
C MET A 230 -7.49 30.27 4.61
N ARG A 231 -6.91 29.57 5.59
CA ARG A 231 -5.46 29.39 5.70
C ARG A 231 -4.89 28.67 4.48
N GLN A 232 -5.51 27.55 4.06
CA GLN A 232 -5.08 26.80 2.89
C GLN A 232 -5.20 27.65 1.59
N PHE A 233 -6.24 28.45 1.47
CA PHE A 233 -6.41 29.36 0.34
C PHE A 233 -5.31 30.42 0.29
N GLN A 234 -4.98 31.04 1.42
CA GLN A 234 -3.92 32.07 1.51
C GLN A 234 -2.52 31.52 1.23
N GLN A 235 -2.26 30.25 1.55
CA GLN A 235 -0.97 29.61 1.27
C GLN A 235 -0.71 29.31 -0.20
N GLN A 236 -1.73 29.46 -1.07
CA GLN A 236 -1.60 29.25 -2.52
C GLN A 236 -1.27 30.54 -3.31
N TYR A 237 -1.09 31.65 -2.61
CA TYR A 237 -0.65 32.95 -3.14
C TYR A 237 0.72 33.35 -2.60
#